data_c30b85d39f1f4891d01f0a25d4798433
#
_entry.id   c30b85d39f1f4891d01f0a25d4798433
#
_cell.length_a   1.000
_cell.length_b   1.000
_cell.length_c   1.000
_cell.angle_alpha   90.00
_cell.angle_beta   90.00
_cell.angle_gamma   90.00
#
_symmetry.space_group_name_H-M   'P 1'
#
loop_
_entity.id
_entity.type
_entity.pdbx_description
1 polymer ?
#
loop_
_entity_poly.entity_id
_entity_poly.type
_entity_poly.pdbx_seq_one_letter_code
_entity_poly.pdbx_strand_id
1 'polypeptide(L)' 'MNVNDLKNQKLKVVIAGDEVEVKTSDPVKDTLTRMLQEKGIDSFTILVDGAEVTSTNDLPETFAGHEIEVERYVKAG' A
#
# COMPACT_ATOMS: atom_id res chain seq x y z
N MET A 1 19.06 -18.54 6.30
CA MET A 1 17.94 -17.60 6.57
C MET A 1 17.42 -17.85 7.96
N ASN A 2 17.36 -16.82 8.77
CA ASN A 2 16.83 -17.00 10.12
C ASN A 2 15.35 -16.57 10.19
N VAL A 3 14.71 -16.89 11.31
CA VAL A 3 13.27 -16.65 11.49
C VAL A 3 12.95 -15.16 11.47
N ASN A 4 13.88 -14.32 11.92
CA ASN A 4 13.63 -12.88 11.96
C ASN A 4 13.49 -12.27 10.56
N ASP A 5 14.19 -12.83 9.58
CA ASP A 5 14.08 -12.35 8.20
C ASP A 5 12.69 -12.60 7.63
N LEU A 6 12.05 -13.69 8.07
CA LEU A 6 10.71 -14.00 7.62
C LEU A 6 9.65 -13.07 8.22
N LYS A 7 9.90 -12.61 9.45
CA LYS A 7 8.96 -11.72 10.15
C LYS A 7 9.03 -10.29 9.68
N ASN A 8 10.20 -9.85 9.24
CA ASN A 8 10.45 -8.45 8.85
C ASN A 8 10.83 -8.34 7.38
N GLN A 9 10.22 -9.16 6.54
CA GLN A 9 10.44 -9.08 5.12
C GLN A 9 10.01 -7.72 4.59
N LYS A 10 10.84 -7.19 3.71
CA LYS A 10 10.51 -5.96 3.01
C LYS A 10 9.67 -6.28 1.80
N LEU A 11 8.66 -5.49 1.58
CA LEU A 11 7.75 -5.66 0.48
C LEU A 11 7.72 -4.37 -0.33
N LYS A 12 7.64 -4.50 -1.65
CA LYS A 12 7.51 -3.35 -2.52
C LYS A 12 6.04 -3.07 -2.77
N VAL A 13 5.68 -1.81 -2.61
CA VAL A 13 4.32 -1.33 -2.87
C VAL A 13 4.42 -0.27 -3.95
N VAL A 14 3.55 -0.36 -4.95
CA VAL A 14 3.53 0.64 -6.02
C VAL A 14 2.52 1.72 -5.67
N ILE A 15 3.00 2.95 -5.58
CA ILE A 15 2.14 4.11 -5.28
C ILE A 15 2.32 5.13 -6.39
N ALA A 16 1.27 5.30 -7.19
CA ALA A 16 1.25 6.24 -8.32
C ALA A 16 2.44 6.03 -9.27
N GLY A 17 2.78 4.77 -9.54
CA GLY A 17 3.87 4.41 -10.42
C GLY A 17 5.23 4.30 -9.77
N ASP A 18 5.37 4.73 -8.52
CA ASP A 18 6.63 4.67 -7.79
C ASP A 18 6.67 3.45 -6.86
N GLU A 19 7.75 2.70 -6.91
CA GLU A 19 7.94 1.60 -5.98
C GLU A 19 8.43 2.12 -4.64
N VAL A 20 7.72 1.75 -3.59
CA VAL A 20 8.05 2.14 -2.22
C VAL A 20 8.25 0.87 -1.41
N GLU A 21 9.30 0.84 -0.61
CA GLU A 21 9.60 -0.30 0.25
C GLU A 21 8.90 -0.14 1.59
N VAL A 22 8.20 -1.18 2.01
CA VAL A 22 7.53 -1.21 3.32
C VAL A 22 7.88 -2.51 4.01
N LYS A 23 7.66 -2.57 5.32
CA LYS A 23 7.81 -3.81 6.07
C LYS A 23 6.48 -4.54 6.09
N THR A 24 6.54 -5.88 6.07
CA THR A 24 5.31 -6.68 6.10
C THR A 24 4.50 -6.45 7.38
N SER A 25 5.14 -6.04 8.46
CA SER A 25 4.47 -5.76 9.73
C SER A 25 3.90 -4.35 9.83
N ASP A 26 4.15 -3.47 8.85
CA ASP A 26 3.65 -2.11 8.89
C ASP A 26 2.13 -2.08 8.70
N PRO A 27 1.44 -1.15 9.39
CA PRO A 27 0.00 -0.99 9.20
C PRO A 27 -0.28 -0.38 7.82
N VAL A 28 -1.15 -1.02 7.05
CA VAL A 28 -1.46 -0.57 5.69
C VAL A 28 -2.09 0.83 5.68
N LYS A 29 -3.12 1.01 6.49
CA LYS A 29 -3.87 2.26 6.53
C LYS A 29 -2.99 3.47 6.86
N ASP A 30 -2.22 3.37 7.94
CA ASP A 30 -1.39 4.48 8.39
C ASP A 30 -0.25 4.76 7.42
N THR A 31 0.36 3.71 6.90
CA THR A 31 1.47 3.83 5.96
C THR A 31 1.02 4.49 4.67
N LEU A 32 -0.09 4.04 4.09
CA LEU A 32 -0.60 4.62 2.85
C LEU A 32 -1.07 6.06 3.06
N THR A 33 -1.73 6.34 4.17
CA THR A 33 -2.18 7.71 4.47
C THR A 33 -1.00 8.68 4.50
N ARG A 34 0.06 8.29 5.21
CA ARG A 34 1.25 9.13 5.30
C ARG A 34 1.92 9.33 3.93
N MET A 35 2.08 8.26 3.17
CA MET A 35 2.73 8.33 1.87
C MET A 35 1.94 9.16 0.88
N LEU A 36 0.62 9.03 0.88
CA LEU A 36 -0.23 9.81 -0.01
C LEU A 36 -0.20 11.29 0.33
N GLN A 37 -0.14 11.62 1.61
CA GLN A 37 0.01 13.00 2.05
C GLN A 37 1.35 13.59 1.62
N GLU A 38 2.42 12.83 1.76
CA GLU A 38 3.76 13.27 1.34
C GLU A 38 3.83 13.53 -0.16
N LYS A 39 3.12 12.73 -0.95
CA LYS A 39 3.09 12.87 -2.40
C LYS A 39 2.05 13.89 -2.89
N GLY A 40 1.21 14.39 -2.01
CA GLY A 40 0.16 15.34 -2.36
C GLY A 40 -0.94 14.73 -3.22
N ILE A 41 -1.23 13.46 -3.04
CA ILE A 41 -2.25 12.75 -3.82
C ILE A 41 -3.58 12.77 -3.06
N ASP A 42 -4.58 13.41 -3.65
CA ASP A 42 -5.91 13.53 -3.06
C ASP A 42 -6.89 12.47 -3.56
N SER A 43 -6.75 12.07 -4.82
CA SER A 43 -7.66 11.10 -5.43
C SER A 43 -6.86 9.89 -5.88
N PHE A 44 -7.27 8.72 -5.43
CA PHE A 44 -6.55 7.49 -5.70
C PHE A 44 -7.47 6.28 -5.61
N THR A 45 -7.03 5.18 -6.20
CA THR A 45 -7.66 3.88 -6.10
C THR A 45 -6.66 2.92 -5.47
N ILE A 46 -7.10 2.15 -4.50
CA ILE A 46 -6.27 1.14 -3.84
C ILE A 46 -6.67 -0.25 -4.32
N LEU A 47 -5.69 -1.01 -4.77
CA LEU A 47 -5.89 -2.40 -5.16
C LEU A 47 -5.19 -3.31 -4.15
N VAL A 48 -5.94 -4.24 -3.59
CA VAL A 48 -5.42 -5.25 -2.68
C VAL A 48 -5.57 -6.61 -3.36
N ASP A 49 -4.44 -7.27 -3.62
CA ASP A 49 -4.40 -8.55 -4.33
C ASP A 49 -5.16 -8.50 -5.66
N GLY A 50 -5.05 -7.36 -6.35
CA GLY A 50 -5.69 -7.13 -7.63
C GLY A 50 -7.15 -6.70 -7.57
N ALA A 51 -7.73 -6.60 -6.38
CA ALA A 51 -9.13 -6.20 -6.21
C ALA A 51 -9.21 -4.76 -5.69
N GLU A 52 -10.07 -3.97 -6.31
CA GLU A 52 -10.29 -2.58 -5.90
C GLU A 52 -10.95 -2.50 -4.53
N VAL A 53 -10.40 -1.66 -3.67
CA VAL A 53 -10.93 -1.41 -2.33
C VAL A 53 -11.53 -0.01 -2.32
N THR A 54 -12.80 0.08 -1.95
CA THR A 54 -13.53 1.35 -1.95
C THR A 54 -13.59 2.04 -0.59
N SER A 55 -13.18 1.32 0.47
CA SER A 55 -13.22 1.85 1.83
C SER A 55 -11.96 1.46 2.57
N THR A 56 -11.46 2.38 3.40
CA THR A 56 -10.29 2.09 4.25
C THR A 56 -10.58 0.98 5.25
N ASN A 57 -11.84 0.73 5.55
CA ASN A 57 -12.22 -0.36 6.45
C ASN A 57 -12.00 -1.74 5.84
N ASP A 58 -11.87 -1.81 4.52
CA ASP A 58 -11.65 -3.06 3.80
C ASP A 58 -10.16 -3.36 3.61
N LEU A 59 -9.29 -2.49 4.08
CA LEU A 59 -7.84 -2.71 4.00
C LEU A 59 -7.39 -3.74 5.03
N PRO A 60 -6.44 -4.61 4.68
CA PRO A 60 -5.84 -5.50 5.67
C PRO A 60 -5.07 -4.68 6.71
N GLU A 61 -4.87 -5.25 7.90
CA GLU A 61 -4.15 -4.55 8.97
C GLU A 61 -2.70 -4.27 8.60
N THR A 62 -2.03 -5.25 8.01
CA THR A 62 -0.62 -5.17 7.65
C THR A 62 -0.41 -5.60 6.21
N PHE A 63 0.79 -5.36 5.70
CA PHE A 63 1.14 -5.75 4.33
C PHE A 63 1.45 -7.25 4.20
N ALA A 64 1.52 -8.00 5.29
CA ALA A 64 1.89 -9.41 5.27
C ALA A 64 0.90 -10.23 4.43
N GLY A 65 1.42 -10.93 3.42
CA GLY A 65 0.63 -11.81 2.56
C GLY A 65 -0.25 -11.10 1.54
N HIS A 66 -0.07 -9.80 1.34
CA HIS A 66 -0.89 -9.02 0.42
C HIS A 66 -0.06 -8.21 -0.55
N GLU A 67 -0.56 -8.08 -1.78
CA GLU A 67 -0.01 -7.15 -2.74
C GLU A 67 -0.87 -5.90 -2.73
N ILE A 68 -0.26 -4.77 -2.46
CA ILE A 68 -0.96 -3.49 -2.39
C ILE A 68 -0.45 -2.59 -3.51
N GLU A 69 -1.37 -2.03 -4.26
CA GLU A 69 -1.06 -1.07 -5.31
C GLU A 69 -1.97 0.14 -5.17
N VAL A 70 -1.41 1.32 -5.31
CA VAL A 70 -2.19 2.56 -5.28
C VAL A 70 -2.04 3.23 -6.63
N GLU A 71 -3.15 3.46 -7.30
CA GLU A 71 -3.18 4.17 -8.56
C GLU A 71 -3.73 5.56 -8.35
N ARG A 72 -3.03 6.54 -8.89
CA ARG A 72 -3.51 7.91 -8.84
C ARG A 72 -4.68 8.05 -9.80
N TYR A 73 -5.79 8.55 -9.29
CA TYR A 73 -6.94 8.82 -10.11
C TYR A 73 -6.73 10.14 -10.86
N VAL A 74 -6.71 10.05 -12.18
CA VAL A 74 -6.62 11.23 -13.03
C VAL A 74 -7.98 11.42 -13.68
N LYS A 75 -8.63 12.49 -13.31
CA LYS A 75 -9.92 12.80 -13.87
C LYS A 75 -9.75 13.23 -15.33
N ALA A 76 -10.29 12.44 -16.23
CA ALA A 76 -10.29 12.79 -17.64
C ALA A 76 -11.25 13.97 -17.86
N GLY A 77 -10.73 15.01 -18.38
CA GLY A 77 -11.62 16.14 -18.63
C GLY A 77 -11.03 17.37 -19.01
#